data_9f529e8fce57d78354eabb7352322627
#
_entry.id   9f529e8fce57d78354eabb7352322627
#
_cell.length_a   1.000
_cell.length_b   1.000
_cell.length_c   1.000
_cell.angle_alpha   90.00
_cell.angle_beta   90.00
_cell.angle_gamma   90.00
#
_symmetry.space_group_name_H-M   'P 1'
#
loop_
_entity.id
_entity.type
_entity.pdbx_description
1 polymer ?
#
loop_
_entity_poly.entity_id
_entity_poly.type
_entity_poly.pdbx_seq_one_letter_code
_entity_poly.pdbx_strand_id
1 'polypeptide(L)'
;MSLDMQQRDRLLSWTERHLLDRQALEAVASEGQLVPGTREWRQLLDRVLAGTGVLLVALGVVFFFAWNWDELPRFGKFVLAASVLSGFAGTAMLSAYRSVLQRTALLGCCVATGALLALIGQTYHTGADIWQLFAVWALLMLPWAWLSGSVACWGLWWGVANLALLRFFSASMW
;
A
#
# COMPACT_ATOMS: atom_id res chain seq x y z
N MET A 1 -6.78 25.10 -8.75
CA MET A 1 -7.07 25.96 -7.57
C MET A 1 -8.43 25.50 -7.06
N SER A 2 -8.45 24.69 -6.01
CA SER A 2 -9.70 24.16 -5.45
C SER A 2 -10.47 25.28 -4.75
N LEU A 3 -11.75 25.43 -5.08
CA LEU A 3 -12.62 26.36 -4.39
C LEU A 3 -12.68 25.97 -2.90
N ASP A 4 -12.47 26.95 -2.04
CA ASP A 4 -12.57 26.78 -0.58
C ASP A 4 -14.03 26.41 -0.20
N MET A 5 -14.20 25.66 0.88
CA MET A 5 -15.50 25.17 1.37
C MET A 5 -16.51 26.32 1.52
N GLN A 6 -16.06 27.51 1.95
CA GLN A 6 -16.89 28.71 2.04
C GLN A 6 -17.38 29.25 0.68
N GLN A 7 -16.60 29.08 -0.38
CA GLN A 7 -17.01 29.49 -1.73
C GLN A 7 -18.08 28.53 -2.28
N ARG A 8 -17.95 27.25 -1.99
CA ARG A 8 -18.95 26.23 -2.31
C ARG A 8 -20.30 26.49 -1.63
N ASP A 9 -20.28 26.79 -0.34
CA ASP A 9 -21.50 27.06 0.42
C ASP A 9 -22.20 28.35 -0.07
N ARG A 10 -21.43 29.36 -0.50
CA ARG A 10 -22.00 30.58 -1.12
C ARG A 10 -22.66 30.27 -2.46
N LEU A 11 -22.05 29.45 -3.31
CA LEU A 11 -22.62 29.06 -4.61
C LEU A 11 -23.92 28.26 -4.40
N LEU A 12 -23.97 27.36 -3.41
CA LEU A 12 -25.19 26.62 -3.08
C LEU A 12 -26.30 27.56 -2.57
N SER A 13 -25.96 28.55 -1.75
CA SER A 13 -26.94 29.54 -1.26
C SER A 13 -27.48 30.44 -2.36
N TRP A 14 -26.71 30.72 -3.41
CA TRP A 14 -27.16 31.49 -4.58
C TRP A 14 -28.08 30.68 -5.50
N THR A 15 -27.86 29.37 -5.60
CA THR A 15 -28.76 28.45 -6.31
C THR A 15 -30.10 28.31 -5.61
N GLU A 16 -30.12 28.18 -4.29
CA GLU A 16 -31.36 28.11 -3.50
C GLU A 16 -32.22 29.39 -3.61
N ARG A 17 -31.57 30.53 -3.86
CA ARG A 17 -32.25 31.83 -4.08
C ARG A 17 -32.65 32.08 -5.54
N HIS A 18 -32.54 31.09 -6.43
CA HIS A 18 -32.80 31.21 -7.89
C HIS A 18 -32.03 32.35 -8.58
N LEU A 19 -30.87 32.75 -8.03
CA LEU A 19 -30.04 33.82 -8.59
C LEU A 19 -29.10 33.34 -9.69
N LEU A 20 -28.98 32.01 -9.86
CA LEU A 20 -28.16 31.39 -10.91
C LEU A 20 -29.03 30.46 -11.76
N ASP A 21 -28.97 30.67 -13.08
CA ASP A 21 -29.57 29.75 -14.04
C ASP A 21 -28.76 28.45 -14.12
N ARG A 22 -29.42 27.38 -14.52
CA ARG A 22 -28.82 26.02 -14.61
C ARG A 22 -27.58 25.97 -15.49
N GLN A 23 -27.58 26.77 -16.59
CA GLN A 23 -26.43 26.86 -17.46
C GLN A 23 -25.23 27.60 -16.82
N ALA A 24 -25.51 28.65 -16.04
CA ALA A 24 -24.49 29.37 -15.29
C ALA A 24 -23.86 28.50 -14.19
N LEU A 25 -24.65 27.62 -13.60
CA LEU A 25 -24.22 26.67 -12.58
C LEU A 25 -23.31 25.59 -13.16
N GLU A 26 -23.66 25.04 -14.33
CA GLU A 26 -22.84 24.06 -15.05
C GLU A 26 -21.52 24.69 -15.53
N ALA A 27 -21.53 25.95 -15.96
CA ALA A 27 -20.32 26.69 -16.34
C ALA A 27 -19.40 26.91 -15.11
N VAL A 28 -19.92 27.38 -13.98
CA VAL A 28 -19.15 27.59 -12.76
C VAL A 28 -18.66 26.26 -12.17
N ALA A 29 -19.46 25.21 -12.24
CA ALA A 29 -19.06 23.86 -11.79
C ALA A 29 -17.92 23.30 -12.65
N SER A 30 -17.91 23.55 -13.95
CA SER A 30 -16.85 23.13 -14.87
C SER A 30 -15.58 23.98 -14.72
N GLU A 31 -15.70 25.29 -14.56
CA GLU A 31 -14.56 26.19 -14.32
C GLU A 31 -13.99 26.08 -12.90
N GLY A 32 -14.85 25.84 -11.89
CA GLY A 32 -14.46 25.69 -10.49
C GLY A 32 -13.91 24.32 -10.11
N GLN A 33 -13.78 23.37 -11.06
CA GLN A 33 -13.35 21.99 -10.80
C GLN A 33 -14.16 21.31 -9.66
N LEU A 34 -15.45 21.65 -9.54
CA LEU A 34 -16.34 21.03 -8.55
C LEU A 34 -16.67 19.57 -8.89
N VAL A 35 -16.52 19.22 -10.16
CA VAL A 35 -16.62 17.83 -10.67
C VAL A 35 -15.23 17.39 -11.11
N PRO A 36 -14.71 16.27 -10.61
CA PRO A 36 -13.44 15.73 -11.05
C PRO A 36 -13.44 15.53 -12.56
N GLY A 37 -12.49 16.14 -13.25
CA GLY A 37 -12.35 16.00 -14.69
C GLY A 37 -12.00 14.57 -15.10
N THR A 38 -12.25 14.18 -16.35
CA THR A 38 -11.90 12.87 -16.91
C THR A 38 -10.42 12.50 -16.70
N ARG A 39 -9.54 13.51 -16.64
CA ARG A 39 -8.11 13.33 -16.38
C ARG A 39 -7.83 12.94 -14.94
N GLU A 40 -8.54 13.52 -13.99
CA GLU A 40 -8.42 13.19 -12.55
C GLU A 40 -8.98 11.82 -12.25
N TRP A 41 -10.11 11.45 -12.87
CA TRP A 41 -10.66 10.10 -12.80
C TRP A 41 -9.70 9.05 -13.37
N ARG A 42 -9.05 9.31 -14.50
CA ARG A 42 -8.03 8.40 -15.04
C ARG A 42 -6.85 8.23 -14.11
N GLN A 43 -6.34 9.33 -13.54
CA GLN A 43 -5.24 9.26 -12.57
C GLN A 43 -5.60 8.48 -11.30
N LEU A 44 -6.84 8.63 -10.83
CA LEU A 44 -7.34 7.86 -9.68
C LEU A 44 -7.46 6.38 -10.03
N LEU A 45 -8.03 6.05 -11.19
CA LEU A 45 -8.13 4.68 -11.68
C LEU A 45 -6.76 4.04 -11.88
N ASP A 46 -5.80 4.74 -12.47
CA ASP A 46 -4.43 4.25 -12.66
C ASP A 46 -3.76 3.93 -11.31
N ARG A 47 -3.95 4.77 -10.29
CA ARG A 47 -3.40 4.53 -8.95
C ARG A 47 -4.07 3.34 -8.27
N VAL A 48 -5.39 3.25 -8.36
CA VAL A 48 -6.15 2.12 -7.77
C VAL A 48 -5.79 0.81 -8.48
N LEU A 49 -5.77 0.81 -9.81
CA LEU A 49 -5.41 -0.37 -10.60
C LEU A 49 -3.97 -0.81 -10.35
N ALA A 50 -3.02 0.13 -10.30
CA ALA A 50 -1.63 -0.20 -9.99
C ALA A 50 -1.48 -0.78 -8.58
N GLY A 51 -2.12 -0.18 -7.58
CA GLY A 51 -2.10 -0.67 -6.21
C GLY A 51 -2.75 -2.05 -6.06
N THR A 52 -3.92 -2.23 -6.67
CA THR A 52 -4.64 -3.52 -6.69
C THR A 52 -3.84 -4.58 -7.45
N GLY A 53 -3.23 -4.22 -8.57
CA GLY A 53 -2.38 -5.12 -9.36
C GLY A 53 -1.20 -5.65 -8.56
N VAL A 54 -0.48 -4.77 -7.85
CA VAL A 54 0.64 -5.19 -6.98
C VAL A 54 0.16 -6.09 -5.85
N LEU A 55 -0.99 -5.78 -5.24
CA LEU A 55 -1.57 -6.59 -4.18
C LEU A 55 -1.95 -7.99 -4.70
N LEU A 56 -2.58 -8.07 -5.88
CA LEU A 56 -2.95 -9.34 -6.50
C LEU A 56 -1.72 -10.18 -6.87
N VAL A 57 -0.67 -9.56 -7.39
CA VAL A 57 0.60 -10.25 -7.67
C VAL A 57 1.22 -10.78 -6.38
N ALA A 58 1.26 -9.97 -5.32
CA ALA A 58 1.77 -10.40 -4.02
C ALA A 58 0.97 -11.57 -3.44
N LEU A 59 -0.37 -11.50 -3.51
CA LEU A 59 -1.26 -12.59 -3.11
C LEU A 59 -1.06 -13.83 -3.98
N GLY A 60 -0.93 -13.67 -5.30
CA GLY A 60 -0.67 -14.77 -6.24
C GLY A 60 0.63 -15.50 -5.90
N VAL A 61 1.68 -14.77 -5.56
CA VAL A 61 2.95 -15.33 -5.10
C VAL A 61 2.76 -16.11 -3.79
N VAL A 62 2.04 -15.55 -2.82
CA VAL A 62 1.73 -16.23 -1.55
C VAL A 62 0.95 -17.53 -1.80
N PHE A 63 -0.09 -17.49 -2.65
CA PHE A 63 -0.89 -18.67 -2.99
C PHE A 63 -0.07 -19.72 -3.76
N PHE A 64 0.79 -19.29 -4.69
CA PHE A 64 1.66 -20.20 -5.41
C PHE A 64 2.59 -20.95 -4.46
N PHE A 65 3.18 -20.26 -3.50
CA PHE A 65 3.99 -20.89 -2.46
C PHE A 65 3.18 -21.81 -1.56
N ALA A 66 1.98 -21.40 -1.17
CA ALA A 66 1.11 -22.21 -0.32
C ALA A 66 0.68 -23.50 -1.01
N TRP A 67 0.40 -23.46 -2.31
CA TRP A 67 -0.05 -24.63 -3.08
C TRP A 67 1.09 -25.61 -3.40
N ASN A 68 2.26 -25.10 -3.78
CA ASN A 68 3.42 -25.92 -4.16
C ASN A 68 4.37 -26.17 -2.97
N TRP A 69 3.88 -25.98 -1.74
CA TRP A 69 4.72 -25.98 -0.55
C TRP A 69 5.49 -27.28 -0.35
N ASP A 70 4.86 -28.43 -0.59
CA ASP A 70 5.44 -29.74 -0.32
C ASP A 70 6.41 -30.18 -1.44
N GLU A 71 6.23 -29.71 -2.67
CA GLU A 71 7.04 -30.12 -3.83
C GLU A 71 8.34 -29.31 -3.97
N LEU A 72 8.38 -28.08 -3.46
CA LEU A 72 9.55 -27.21 -3.60
C LEU A 72 10.63 -27.53 -2.56
N PRO A 73 11.89 -27.75 -2.98
CA PRO A 73 13.00 -27.91 -2.03
C PRO A 73 13.16 -26.63 -1.19
N ARG A 74 13.56 -26.78 0.07
CA ARG A 74 13.72 -25.68 1.02
C ARG A 74 14.50 -24.50 0.44
N PHE A 75 15.61 -24.80 -0.24
CA PHE A 75 16.45 -23.79 -0.89
C PHE A 75 15.72 -23.04 -2.03
N GLY A 76 14.94 -23.75 -2.84
CA GLY A 76 14.14 -23.15 -3.92
C GLY A 76 13.14 -22.12 -3.42
N LYS A 77 12.51 -22.36 -2.26
CA LYS A 77 11.58 -21.43 -1.61
C LYS A 77 12.26 -20.11 -1.26
N PHE A 78 13.46 -20.17 -0.68
CA PHE A 78 14.23 -18.97 -0.32
C PHE A 78 14.72 -18.20 -1.54
N VAL A 79 15.21 -18.90 -2.55
CA VAL A 79 15.67 -18.28 -3.80
C VAL A 79 14.52 -17.52 -4.47
N LEU A 80 13.34 -18.12 -4.53
CA LEU A 80 12.19 -17.50 -5.14
C LEU A 80 11.72 -16.25 -4.33
N ALA A 81 11.62 -16.36 -3.01
CA ALA A 81 11.24 -15.23 -2.16
C ALA A 81 12.27 -14.08 -2.24
N ALA A 82 13.56 -14.41 -2.24
CA ALA A 82 14.63 -13.43 -2.41
C ALA A 82 14.60 -12.79 -3.79
N SER A 83 14.29 -13.55 -4.85
CA SER A 83 14.16 -13.02 -6.20
C SER A 83 13.00 -12.04 -6.33
N VAL A 84 11.86 -12.33 -5.71
CA VAL A 84 10.72 -11.41 -5.67
C VAL A 84 11.08 -10.12 -4.95
N LEU A 85 11.71 -10.21 -3.77
CA LEU A 85 12.16 -9.03 -3.03
C LEU A 85 13.17 -8.21 -3.84
N SER A 86 14.16 -8.88 -4.46
CA SER A 86 15.17 -8.23 -5.31
C SER A 86 14.54 -7.58 -6.54
N GLY A 87 13.53 -8.20 -7.15
CA GLY A 87 12.78 -7.65 -8.26
C GLY A 87 12.07 -6.36 -7.91
N PHE A 88 11.37 -6.33 -6.78
CA PHE A 88 10.73 -5.11 -6.28
C PHE A 88 11.76 -4.02 -5.92
N ALA A 89 12.85 -4.38 -5.25
CA ALA A 89 13.91 -3.44 -4.92
C ALA A 89 14.60 -2.87 -6.17
N GLY A 90 14.89 -3.72 -7.17
CA GLY A 90 15.43 -3.29 -8.46
C GLY A 90 14.47 -2.35 -9.20
N THR A 91 13.17 -2.68 -9.24
CA THR A 91 12.14 -1.82 -9.83
C THR A 91 12.08 -0.47 -9.12
N ALA A 92 12.17 -0.46 -7.79
CA ALA A 92 12.17 0.79 -7.02
C ALA A 92 13.40 1.66 -7.30
N MET A 93 14.57 1.05 -7.48
CA MET A 93 15.82 1.75 -7.79
C MET A 93 15.84 2.31 -9.22
N LEU A 94 15.28 1.58 -10.18
CA LEU A 94 15.24 1.99 -11.59
C LEU A 94 14.11 3.00 -11.88
N SER A 95 13.15 3.14 -10.98
CA SER A 95 12.01 4.05 -11.16
C SER A 95 12.36 5.48 -10.79
N ALA A 96 11.71 6.44 -11.47
CA ALA A 96 11.88 7.86 -11.15
C ALA A 96 11.48 8.14 -9.69
N TYR A 97 12.25 9.00 -9.03
CA TYR A 97 12.05 9.35 -7.63
C TYR A 97 10.63 9.87 -7.35
N ARG A 98 9.98 9.31 -6.34
CA ARG A 98 8.59 9.60 -5.95
C ARG A 98 7.53 9.27 -7.00
N SER A 99 7.86 8.50 -8.03
CA SER A 99 6.86 8.00 -8.98
C SER A 99 5.88 7.04 -8.29
N VAL A 100 4.71 6.84 -8.90
CA VAL A 100 3.74 5.86 -8.43
C VAL A 100 4.37 4.47 -8.45
N LEU A 101 5.11 4.15 -9.51
CA LEU A 101 5.80 2.86 -9.68
C LEU A 101 6.82 2.61 -8.56
N GLN A 102 7.64 3.61 -8.20
CA GLN A 102 8.59 3.48 -7.09
C GLN A 102 7.89 3.19 -5.76
N ARG A 103 6.82 3.93 -5.46
CA ARG A 103 6.07 3.76 -4.19
C ARG A 103 5.40 2.40 -4.11
N THR A 104 4.82 1.92 -5.21
CA THR A 104 4.20 0.58 -5.26
C THR A 104 5.24 -0.52 -5.17
N ALA A 105 6.40 -0.38 -5.80
CA ALA A 105 7.50 -1.33 -5.69
C ALA A 105 8.05 -1.38 -4.25
N LEU A 106 8.20 -0.23 -3.57
CA LEU A 106 8.61 -0.21 -2.16
C LEU A 106 7.57 -0.81 -1.22
N LEU A 107 6.27 -0.66 -1.51
CA LEU A 107 5.22 -1.37 -0.81
C LEU A 107 5.36 -2.89 -1.01
N GLY A 108 5.67 -3.32 -2.23
CA GLY A 108 5.99 -4.72 -2.54
C GLY A 108 7.18 -5.23 -1.72
N CYS A 109 8.24 -4.43 -1.55
CA CYS A 109 9.36 -4.76 -0.67
C CYS A 109 8.94 -4.97 0.79
N CYS A 110 8.06 -4.10 1.31
CA CYS A 110 7.54 -4.23 2.68
C CYS A 110 6.82 -5.58 2.87
N VAL A 111 5.96 -5.96 1.93
CA VAL A 111 5.20 -7.22 1.99
C VAL A 111 6.13 -8.43 1.77
N ALA A 112 7.02 -8.38 0.78
CA ALA A 112 7.96 -9.46 0.48
C ALA A 112 8.93 -9.74 1.63
N THR A 113 9.34 -8.70 2.37
CA THR A 113 10.15 -8.86 3.60
C THR A 113 9.40 -9.69 4.65
N GLY A 114 8.11 -9.41 4.86
CA GLY A 114 7.29 -10.21 5.78
C GLY A 114 7.10 -11.64 5.33
N ALA A 115 6.86 -11.87 4.03
CA ALA A 115 6.72 -13.20 3.45
C ALA A 115 8.01 -14.02 3.64
N LEU A 116 9.18 -13.39 3.43
CA LEU A 116 10.48 -14.03 3.62
C LEU A 116 10.72 -14.42 5.10
N LEU A 117 10.37 -13.55 6.04
CA LEU A 117 10.45 -13.85 7.47
C LEU A 117 9.51 -14.99 7.88
N ALA A 118 8.28 -14.97 7.38
CA ALA A 118 7.32 -16.06 7.62
C ALA A 118 7.86 -17.39 7.08
N LEU A 119 8.49 -17.38 5.90
CA LEU A 119 9.13 -18.54 5.31
C LEU A 119 10.27 -19.08 6.19
N ILE A 120 11.10 -18.19 6.73
CA ILE A 120 12.18 -18.57 7.67
C ILE A 120 11.57 -19.24 8.92
N GLY A 121 10.56 -18.60 9.53
CA GLY A 121 9.92 -19.12 10.73
C GLY A 121 9.30 -20.51 10.53
N GLN A 122 8.64 -20.73 9.39
CA GLN A 122 8.04 -22.03 9.06
C GLN A 122 9.07 -23.12 8.76
N THR A 123 10.17 -22.75 8.10
CA THR A 123 11.17 -23.72 7.64
C THR A 123 12.08 -24.19 8.78
N TYR A 124 12.46 -23.28 9.67
CA TYR A 124 13.46 -23.58 10.71
C TYR A 124 12.87 -23.85 12.07
N HIS A 125 11.55 -23.82 12.25
CA HIS A 125 10.89 -24.06 13.55
C HIS A 125 11.64 -23.34 14.68
N THR A 126 11.92 -22.07 14.49
CA THR A 126 12.83 -21.28 15.33
C THR A 126 12.39 -21.18 16.81
N GLY A 127 11.21 -21.69 17.15
CA GLY A 127 10.66 -21.55 18.51
C GLY A 127 10.39 -20.09 18.91
N ALA A 128 10.56 -19.18 17.97
CA ALA A 128 10.30 -17.75 18.20
C ALA A 128 8.80 -17.51 18.37
N ASP A 129 8.44 -16.69 19.33
CA ASP A 129 7.07 -16.27 19.53
C ASP A 129 6.56 -15.46 18.34
N ILE A 130 5.27 -15.53 18.07
CA ILE A 130 4.62 -14.85 16.95
C ILE A 130 4.89 -13.33 16.99
N TRP A 131 4.94 -12.71 18.18
CA TRP A 131 5.21 -11.29 18.32
C TRP A 131 6.61 -10.88 17.84
N GLN A 132 7.61 -11.76 18.01
CA GLN A 132 8.99 -11.51 17.57
C GLN A 132 9.08 -11.42 16.05
N LEU A 133 8.33 -12.26 15.32
CA LEU A 133 8.24 -12.20 13.87
C LEU A 133 7.71 -10.84 13.40
N PHE A 134 6.62 -10.38 14.00
CA PHE A 134 6.05 -9.07 13.65
C PHE A 134 6.96 -7.89 14.05
N ALA A 135 7.64 -7.99 15.18
CA ALA A 135 8.61 -6.97 15.62
C ALA A 135 9.79 -6.86 14.66
N VAL A 136 10.38 -8.00 14.27
CA VAL A 136 11.49 -8.03 13.29
C VAL A 136 11.00 -7.55 11.92
N TRP A 137 9.79 -7.94 11.51
CA TRP A 137 9.20 -7.44 10.26
C TRP A 137 9.03 -5.92 10.28
N ALA A 138 8.45 -5.36 11.35
CA ALA A 138 8.31 -3.91 11.50
C ALA A 138 9.66 -3.20 11.43
N LEU A 139 10.71 -3.78 12.04
CA LEU A 139 12.06 -3.21 12.01
C LEU A 139 12.66 -3.24 10.59
N LEU A 140 12.60 -4.39 9.92
CA LEU A 140 13.21 -4.57 8.60
C LEU A 140 12.47 -3.83 7.47
N MET A 141 11.19 -3.51 7.64
CA MET A 141 10.47 -2.73 6.63
C MET A 141 10.63 -1.20 6.81
N LEU A 142 11.21 -0.72 7.93
CA LEU A 142 11.45 0.72 8.15
C LEU A 142 12.21 1.41 7.01
N PRO A 143 13.33 0.86 6.49
CA PRO A 143 14.04 1.49 5.37
C PRO A 143 13.15 1.68 4.14
N TRP A 144 12.33 0.68 3.81
CA TRP A 144 11.41 0.74 2.67
C TRP A 144 10.30 1.77 2.87
N ALA A 145 9.71 1.83 4.08
CA ALA A 145 8.69 2.80 4.43
C ALA A 145 9.24 4.23 4.37
N TRP A 146 10.46 4.43 4.84
CA TRP A 146 11.14 5.74 4.80
C TRP A 146 11.42 6.19 3.37
N LEU A 147 12.01 5.31 2.53
CA LEU A 147 12.30 5.61 1.14
C LEU A 147 11.03 5.91 0.32
N SER A 148 9.93 5.23 0.62
CA SER A 148 8.69 5.40 -0.14
C SER A 148 8.02 6.76 0.10
N GLY A 149 8.12 7.30 1.31
CA GLY A 149 7.40 8.50 1.73
C GLY A 149 5.89 8.43 1.48
N SER A 150 5.32 7.21 1.38
CA SER A 150 3.92 6.99 1.05
C SER A 150 3.10 6.62 2.28
N VAL A 151 1.85 7.12 2.33
CA VAL A 151 0.91 6.81 3.41
C VAL A 151 0.63 5.30 3.49
N ALA A 152 0.64 4.60 2.34
CA ALA A 152 0.38 3.16 2.29
C ALA A 152 1.47 2.35 3.01
N CYS A 153 2.76 2.65 2.78
CA CYS A 153 3.86 1.96 3.46
C CYS A 153 3.88 2.26 4.97
N TRP A 154 3.63 3.51 5.36
CA TRP A 154 3.53 3.86 6.76
C TRP A 154 2.31 3.26 7.44
N GLY A 155 1.17 3.18 6.75
CA GLY A 155 -0.03 2.50 7.26
C GLY A 155 0.21 1.01 7.49
N LEU A 156 0.87 0.33 6.55
CA LEU A 156 1.27 -1.07 6.71
C LEU A 156 2.23 -1.24 7.90
N TRP A 157 3.24 -0.37 8.02
CA TRP A 157 4.17 -0.39 9.14
C TRP A 157 3.45 -0.24 10.49
N TRP A 158 2.55 0.73 10.58
CA TRP A 158 1.74 0.95 11.78
C TRP A 158 0.90 -0.28 12.13
N GLY A 159 0.29 -0.91 11.14
CA GLY A 159 -0.49 -2.14 11.33
C GLY A 159 0.37 -3.28 11.88
N VAL A 160 1.52 -3.54 11.26
CA VAL A 160 2.46 -4.60 11.69
C VAL A 160 3.03 -4.33 13.09
N ALA A 161 3.41 -3.08 13.38
CA ALA A 161 3.91 -2.69 14.70
C ALA A 161 2.84 -2.87 15.79
N ASN A 162 1.59 -2.49 15.53
CA ASN A 162 0.48 -2.73 16.45
C ASN A 162 0.22 -4.23 16.66
N LEU A 163 0.29 -5.04 15.62
CA LEU A 163 0.17 -6.52 15.75
C LEU A 163 1.28 -7.09 16.62
N ALA A 164 2.52 -6.62 16.48
CA ALA A 164 3.62 -7.03 17.34
C ALA A 164 3.33 -6.71 18.82
N LEU A 165 2.88 -5.50 19.11
CA LEU A 165 2.52 -5.08 20.48
C LEU A 165 1.35 -5.86 21.04
N LEU A 166 0.27 -6.04 20.28
CA LEU A 166 -0.90 -6.81 20.71
C LEU A 166 -0.52 -8.26 21.04
N ARG A 167 0.31 -8.88 20.22
CA ARG A 167 0.79 -10.25 20.45
C ARG A 167 1.75 -10.35 21.63
N PHE A 168 2.59 -9.35 21.85
CA PHE A 168 3.46 -9.26 23.01
C PHE A 168 2.65 -9.21 24.31
N PHE A 169 1.68 -8.31 24.42
CA PHE A 169 0.86 -8.21 25.61
C PHE A 169 -0.04 -9.43 25.83
N SER A 170 -0.55 -10.05 24.75
CA SER A 170 -1.33 -11.28 24.91
C SER A 170 -0.48 -12.46 25.38
N ALA A 171 0.79 -12.54 24.98
CA ALA A 171 1.70 -13.58 25.42
C ALA A 171 2.20 -13.38 26.87
N SER A 172 2.29 -12.11 27.32
CA SER A 172 2.74 -11.81 28.69
C SER A 172 1.66 -11.95 29.76
N MET A 173 0.40 -12.15 29.36
CA MET A 173 -0.73 -12.32 30.29
C MET A 173 -1.04 -13.80 30.64
N TRP A 174 -0.32 -14.75 30.07
CA TRP A 174 -0.41 -16.19 30.35
C TRP A 174 0.93 -16.76 30.87
#